data_99e793ff0699f0a5903bb024e8738765
#
_entry.id   99e793ff0699f0a5903bb024e8738765
#
_cell.length_a   1.000
_cell.length_b   1.000
_cell.length_c   1.000
_cell.angle_alpha   90.00
_cell.angle_beta   90.00
_cell.angle_gamma   90.00
#
_symmetry.space_group_name_H-M   'P 1'
#
loop_
_entity.id
_entity.type
_entity.pdbx_description
1 polymer ?
#
loop_
_entity_poly.entity_id
_entity_poly.type
_entity_poly.pdbx_seq_one_letter_code
_entity_poly.pdbx_strand_id
1 'polypeptide(L)'
;LEYLFNRISDPFLAIITPGHRIYWLYLCASLAIALLTFCLGDKRGTAFSVKRFLRYLAPKAIYLHRSALLDYRYFIVNRIAFGLLLFPVVTALSLATVRVVGELLYEYLGFPPFELSRGIGSIVLLTVLSALAMDFGLFLAHYLQHRIPMLWEFHKVHHSAQVLTPVTAYRMHPVDDLFSMSMAGLLAGSVQGAFNFLQPENTGPAIVLGLNGALFAFYVFGYNLRHSHIWVSYGPFLSRILISPAQHQIHHSKALRHLDKNFGFIFAFWDQSFGSLYVPRTKENIEIGLANLEDQEYSTIRRLYFLPFAKALSNRVRAASAAVLGLVLIFVCAQSVMVVHAALTQGVADGSGLRKAGTSPPPEVAAVVSGMKSVFLEDLTWVEVRALLEKETTVAIVPTGGTEQNGYHVILGKHNYIVRHTAGEIARRLGNALVAPVIAYVPEGDIAPPSGHMRYAGTLSLPEAVFESLLEHTARSLRAHGFKVICLLGDSGGNQRSQQRVAQRLDRQWRSSGVRVLHVGDYYFKNGQMDWLKNDGETVASIGTHAGIRDTSELLYVFPEGVRGGWLHSSPSFTNTGADGDPAKASAARGEILVNLKINAAVREIRKGFAQMAASPAIVGRRPETYAISP
;
A
#
# COMPACT_ATOMS: atom_id res chain seq x y z
N LEU A 1 -19.22 -4.17 6.78
CA LEU A 1 -20.29 -5.10 6.37
C LEU A 1 -20.03 -5.62 4.96
N GLU A 2 -19.77 -4.77 3.98
CA GLU A 2 -19.50 -5.15 2.58
C GLU A 2 -18.30 -6.11 2.46
N TYR A 3 -17.17 -5.83 3.14
CA TYR A 3 -16.03 -6.74 3.16
C TYR A 3 -16.40 -8.15 3.67
N LEU A 4 -17.15 -8.22 4.76
CA LEU A 4 -17.60 -9.49 5.34
C LEU A 4 -18.53 -10.24 4.38
N PHE A 5 -19.50 -9.54 3.78
CA PHE A 5 -20.40 -10.10 2.78
C PHE A 5 -19.64 -10.67 1.59
N ASN A 6 -18.69 -9.92 1.04
CA ASN A 6 -17.87 -10.34 -0.09
C ASN A 6 -17.04 -11.60 0.23
N ARG A 7 -16.55 -11.76 1.48
CA ARG A 7 -15.79 -12.96 1.89
C ARG A 7 -16.67 -14.17 2.15
N ILE A 8 -17.87 -13.99 2.66
CA ILE A 8 -18.83 -15.09 2.84
C ILE A 8 -19.38 -15.57 1.50
N SER A 9 -19.61 -14.66 0.55
CA SER A 9 -20.12 -15.01 -0.80
C SER A 9 -19.04 -15.58 -1.73
N ASP A 10 -17.75 -15.36 -1.45
CA ASP A 10 -16.61 -15.76 -2.28
C ASP A 10 -16.66 -17.22 -2.78
N PRO A 11 -16.88 -18.25 -1.94
CA PRO A 11 -16.93 -19.63 -2.43
C PRO A 11 -18.10 -19.90 -3.39
N PHE A 12 -19.21 -19.17 -3.27
CA PHE A 12 -20.39 -19.33 -4.14
C PHE A 12 -20.22 -18.61 -5.47
N LEU A 13 -19.39 -17.56 -5.51
CA LEU A 13 -19.04 -16.80 -6.71
C LEU A 13 -17.78 -17.32 -7.41
N ALA A 14 -17.13 -18.34 -6.86
CA ALA A 14 -15.85 -18.85 -7.35
C ALA A 14 -15.86 -19.24 -8.83
N ILE A 15 -16.99 -19.75 -9.34
CA ILE A 15 -17.12 -20.15 -10.75
C ILE A 15 -17.16 -18.96 -11.73
N ILE A 16 -17.57 -17.78 -11.26
CA ILE A 16 -17.65 -16.55 -12.08
C ILE A 16 -16.55 -15.54 -11.77
N THR A 17 -15.73 -15.79 -10.76
CA THR A 17 -14.65 -14.89 -10.33
C THR A 17 -13.30 -15.34 -10.92
N PRO A 18 -12.64 -14.54 -11.79
CA PRO A 18 -11.42 -14.94 -12.50
C PRO A 18 -10.25 -15.32 -11.60
N GLY A 19 -10.16 -14.78 -10.39
CA GLY A 19 -9.14 -15.10 -9.39
C GLY A 19 -9.19 -16.54 -8.85
N HIS A 20 -10.27 -17.26 -9.09
CA HIS A 20 -10.43 -18.64 -8.64
C HIS A 20 -9.99 -19.66 -9.69
N ARG A 21 -9.33 -20.71 -9.24
CA ARG A 21 -8.85 -21.82 -10.08
C ARG A 21 -9.98 -22.54 -10.82
N ILE A 22 -11.23 -22.53 -10.26
CA ILE A 22 -12.42 -23.13 -10.86
C ILE A 22 -13.29 -22.12 -11.64
N TYR A 23 -12.71 -20.99 -12.05
CA TYR A 23 -13.39 -20.02 -12.92
C TYR A 23 -13.88 -20.70 -14.21
N TRP A 24 -15.09 -20.37 -14.66
CA TRP A 24 -15.76 -21.05 -15.77
C TRP A 24 -14.91 -21.15 -17.03
N LEU A 25 -14.14 -20.13 -17.37
CA LEU A 25 -13.27 -20.14 -18.57
C LEU A 25 -12.17 -21.21 -18.47
N TYR A 26 -11.57 -21.38 -17.29
CA TYR A 26 -10.54 -22.42 -17.07
C TYR A 26 -11.14 -23.82 -17.07
N LEU A 27 -12.39 -23.97 -16.60
CA LEU A 27 -13.11 -25.24 -16.67
C LEU A 27 -13.48 -25.57 -18.12
N CYS A 28 -13.93 -24.59 -18.92
CA CYS A 28 -14.21 -24.78 -20.34
C CYS A 28 -12.96 -25.16 -21.13
N ALA A 29 -11.83 -24.50 -20.87
CA ALA A 29 -10.55 -24.87 -21.48
C ALA A 29 -10.12 -26.30 -21.10
N SER A 30 -10.28 -26.66 -19.82
CA SER A 30 -10.00 -28.03 -19.35
C SER A 30 -10.94 -29.06 -19.97
N LEU A 31 -12.22 -28.71 -20.18
CA LEU A 31 -13.21 -29.54 -20.87
C LEU A 31 -12.79 -29.78 -22.33
N ALA A 32 -12.33 -28.74 -23.04
CA ALA A 32 -11.85 -28.86 -24.42
C ALA A 32 -10.64 -29.81 -24.51
N ILE A 33 -9.67 -29.67 -23.59
CA ILE A 33 -8.49 -30.57 -23.52
C ILE A 33 -8.95 -32.00 -23.18
N ALA A 34 -9.91 -32.17 -22.25
CA ALA A 34 -10.46 -33.48 -21.90
C ALA A 34 -11.16 -34.16 -23.10
N LEU A 35 -11.92 -33.38 -23.89
CA LEU A 35 -12.54 -33.85 -25.11
C LEU A 35 -11.52 -34.31 -26.14
N LEU A 36 -10.48 -33.50 -26.37
CA LEU A 36 -9.36 -33.84 -27.27
C LEU A 36 -8.67 -35.15 -26.81
N THR A 37 -8.40 -35.26 -25.51
CA THR A 37 -7.77 -36.44 -24.91
C THR A 37 -8.65 -37.68 -25.07
N PHE A 38 -9.96 -37.52 -24.90
CA PHE A 38 -10.92 -38.61 -25.12
C PHE A 38 -10.96 -39.09 -26.58
N CYS A 39 -11.03 -38.14 -27.53
CA CYS A 39 -11.06 -38.47 -28.96
C CYS A 39 -9.75 -39.13 -29.43
N LEU A 40 -8.61 -38.63 -28.98
CA LEU A 40 -7.28 -39.19 -29.35
C LEU A 40 -7.01 -40.55 -28.67
N GLY A 41 -7.63 -40.80 -27.51
CA GLY A 41 -7.49 -42.05 -26.76
C GLY A 41 -8.37 -43.19 -27.27
N ASP A 42 -9.37 -42.91 -28.10
CA ASP A 42 -10.29 -43.95 -28.66
C ASP A 42 -9.66 -44.71 -29.82
N LYS A 43 -8.74 -45.62 -29.51
CA LYS A 43 -8.06 -46.49 -30.49
C LYS A 43 -9.03 -47.46 -31.24
N ARG A 44 -10.31 -47.51 -30.87
CA ARG A 44 -11.28 -48.46 -31.43
C ARG A 44 -12.01 -47.95 -32.66
N GLY A 45 -11.79 -46.68 -33.07
CA GLY A 45 -12.45 -46.07 -34.21
C GLY A 45 -14.00 -46.00 -34.09
N THR A 46 -14.50 -46.10 -32.88
CA THR A 46 -15.97 -46.07 -32.61
C THR A 46 -16.50 -44.64 -32.70
N ALA A 47 -17.69 -44.46 -33.27
CA ALA A 47 -18.32 -43.16 -33.38
C ALA A 47 -18.39 -42.43 -32.01
N PHE A 48 -18.19 -41.11 -32.02
CA PHE A 48 -18.27 -40.28 -30.85
C PHE A 48 -19.62 -40.45 -30.16
N SER A 49 -19.64 -40.69 -28.84
CA SER A 49 -20.83 -40.79 -28.03
C SER A 49 -20.77 -39.83 -26.84
N VAL A 50 -21.71 -38.89 -26.79
CA VAL A 50 -21.86 -37.93 -25.68
C VAL A 50 -21.98 -38.66 -24.34
N LYS A 51 -22.79 -39.73 -24.27
CA LYS A 51 -22.97 -40.53 -23.03
C LYS A 51 -21.65 -41.16 -22.56
N ARG A 52 -20.80 -41.62 -23.49
CA ARG A 52 -19.50 -42.20 -23.20
C ARG A 52 -18.52 -41.13 -22.73
N PHE A 53 -18.53 -39.99 -23.41
CA PHE A 53 -17.71 -38.84 -23.01
C PHE A 53 -18.11 -38.31 -21.62
N LEU A 54 -19.38 -38.13 -21.32
CA LEU A 54 -19.86 -37.69 -19.99
C LEU A 54 -19.45 -38.66 -18.87
N ARG A 55 -19.51 -39.98 -19.12
CA ARG A 55 -19.00 -40.97 -18.16
C ARG A 55 -17.50 -40.92 -17.97
N TYR A 56 -16.75 -40.60 -19.03
CA TYR A 56 -15.31 -40.37 -18.96
C TYR A 56 -14.99 -39.08 -18.20
N LEU A 57 -15.72 -38.01 -18.46
CA LEU A 57 -15.50 -36.70 -17.85
C LEU A 57 -15.82 -36.68 -16.35
N ALA A 58 -16.94 -37.27 -15.95
CA ALA A 58 -17.44 -37.23 -14.58
C ALA A 58 -17.84 -38.64 -14.06
N PRO A 59 -16.88 -39.54 -13.86
CA PRO A 59 -17.16 -40.85 -13.31
C PRO A 59 -17.66 -40.76 -11.86
N LYS A 60 -18.83 -41.38 -11.58
CA LYS A 60 -19.43 -41.33 -10.25
C LYS A 60 -18.50 -41.84 -9.15
N ALA A 61 -17.67 -42.85 -9.46
CA ALA A 61 -16.69 -43.41 -8.51
C ALA A 61 -15.67 -42.37 -8.00
N ILE A 62 -15.45 -41.27 -8.74
CA ILE A 62 -14.52 -40.17 -8.35
C ILE A 62 -15.33 -39.01 -7.75
N TYR A 63 -16.27 -38.46 -8.50
CA TYR A 63 -16.94 -37.23 -8.10
C TYR A 63 -17.97 -37.42 -6.95
N LEU A 64 -18.46 -38.64 -6.71
CA LEU A 64 -19.30 -39.00 -5.57
C LEU A 64 -18.53 -39.82 -4.51
N HIS A 65 -17.19 -39.92 -4.63
CA HIS A 65 -16.35 -40.56 -3.61
C HIS A 65 -16.42 -39.78 -2.29
N ARG A 66 -16.34 -40.47 -1.16
CA ARG A 66 -16.40 -39.83 0.18
C ARG A 66 -15.38 -38.73 0.35
N SER A 67 -14.14 -38.91 -0.18
CA SER A 67 -13.10 -37.92 -0.16
C SER A 67 -13.46 -36.67 -0.99
N ALA A 68 -14.04 -36.81 -2.19
CA ALA A 68 -14.50 -35.70 -3.02
C ALA A 68 -15.64 -34.91 -2.35
N LEU A 69 -16.61 -35.62 -1.73
CA LEU A 69 -17.71 -34.97 -0.99
C LEU A 69 -17.20 -34.20 0.24
N LEU A 70 -16.09 -34.66 0.85
CA LEU A 70 -15.42 -33.93 1.92
C LEU A 70 -14.74 -32.66 1.35
N ASP A 71 -14.08 -32.74 0.18
CA ASP A 71 -13.44 -31.60 -0.48
C ASP A 71 -14.44 -30.49 -0.79
N TYR A 72 -15.64 -30.82 -1.28
CA TYR A 72 -16.68 -29.82 -1.59
C TYR A 72 -17.13 -29.05 -0.35
N ARG A 73 -17.28 -29.73 0.79
CA ARG A 73 -17.63 -29.09 2.08
C ARG A 73 -16.46 -28.28 2.64
N TYR A 74 -15.26 -28.84 2.56
CA TYR A 74 -14.04 -28.18 3.05
C TYR A 74 -13.74 -26.91 2.25
N PHE A 75 -13.96 -26.94 0.92
CA PHE A 75 -13.80 -25.78 0.05
C PHE A 75 -14.60 -24.57 0.57
N ILE A 76 -15.88 -24.74 0.88
CA ILE A 76 -16.72 -23.63 1.36
C ILE A 76 -16.16 -23.05 2.66
N VAL A 77 -15.90 -23.92 3.65
CA VAL A 77 -15.42 -23.50 4.97
C VAL A 77 -14.04 -22.83 4.86
N ASN A 78 -13.11 -23.48 4.13
CA ASN A 78 -11.75 -23.00 4.03
C ASN A 78 -11.63 -21.68 3.24
N ARG A 79 -12.46 -21.47 2.20
CA ARG A 79 -12.44 -20.21 1.44
C ARG A 79 -12.91 -19.02 2.28
N ILE A 80 -13.93 -19.21 3.11
CA ILE A 80 -14.37 -18.17 4.04
C ILE A 80 -13.27 -17.88 5.08
N ALA A 81 -12.71 -18.91 5.71
CA ALA A 81 -11.65 -18.76 6.69
C ALA A 81 -10.39 -18.11 6.09
N PHE A 82 -9.94 -18.54 4.91
CA PHE A 82 -8.83 -17.94 4.17
C PHE A 82 -9.08 -16.46 3.87
N GLY A 83 -10.23 -16.14 3.27
CA GLY A 83 -10.56 -14.76 2.89
C GLY A 83 -10.61 -13.79 4.06
N LEU A 84 -11.10 -14.24 5.23
CA LEU A 84 -11.24 -13.41 6.41
C LEU A 84 -9.92 -13.26 7.20
N LEU A 85 -9.14 -14.32 7.32
CA LEU A 85 -8.00 -14.38 8.24
C LEU A 85 -6.65 -14.27 7.54
N LEU A 86 -6.44 -15.02 6.46
CA LEU A 86 -5.11 -15.17 5.85
C LEU A 86 -4.85 -14.17 4.74
N PHE A 87 -5.82 -13.87 3.90
CA PHE A 87 -5.65 -12.97 2.76
C PHE A 87 -5.13 -11.58 3.17
N PRO A 88 -5.66 -10.92 4.23
CA PRO A 88 -5.11 -9.64 4.69
C PRO A 88 -3.64 -9.73 5.12
N VAL A 89 -3.27 -10.82 5.80
CA VAL A 89 -1.89 -11.05 6.29
C VAL A 89 -0.93 -11.22 5.12
N VAL A 90 -1.27 -12.08 4.16
CA VAL A 90 -0.45 -12.32 2.96
C VAL A 90 -0.29 -11.06 2.13
N THR A 91 -1.39 -10.30 1.95
CA THR A 91 -1.35 -9.03 1.21
C THR A 91 -0.47 -8.00 1.92
N ALA A 92 -0.62 -7.83 3.23
CA ALA A 92 0.19 -6.91 4.01
C ALA A 92 1.69 -7.28 3.94
N LEU A 93 2.03 -8.56 4.04
CA LEU A 93 3.41 -9.04 3.92
C LEU A 93 3.99 -8.76 2.52
N SER A 94 3.23 -9.03 1.46
CA SER A 94 3.67 -8.78 0.08
C SER A 94 3.93 -7.28 -0.15
N LEU A 95 3.01 -6.40 0.27
CA LEU A 95 3.16 -4.95 0.16
C LEU A 95 4.34 -4.42 1.00
N ALA A 96 4.51 -4.95 2.21
CA ALA A 96 5.67 -4.60 3.05
C ALA A 96 6.99 -4.99 2.37
N THR A 97 7.04 -6.16 1.71
CA THR A 97 8.23 -6.60 0.97
C THR A 97 8.56 -5.66 -0.20
N VAL A 98 7.56 -5.29 -1.00
CA VAL A 98 7.74 -4.32 -2.10
C VAL A 98 8.37 -3.03 -1.59
N ARG A 99 7.84 -2.51 -0.48
CA ARG A 99 8.31 -1.28 0.13
C ARG A 99 9.74 -1.42 0.68
N VAL A 100 9.99 -2.44 1.50
CA VAL A 100 11.29 -2.66 2.14
C VAL A 100 12.39 -2.87 1.12
N VAL A 101 12.16 -3.67 0.07
CA VAL A 101 13.16 -3.87 -0.99
C VAL A 101 13.46 -2.58 -1.73
N GLY A 102 12.44 -1.78 -2.07
CA GLY A 102 12.64 -0.46 -2.68
C GLY A 102 13.45 0.47 -1.78
N GLU A 103 13.09 0.59 -0.48
CA GLU A 103 13.79 1.42 0.50
C GLU A 103 15.24 0.98 0.69
N LEU A 104 15.51 -0.33 0.81
CA LEU A 104 16.88 -0.85 0.93
C LEU A 104 17.73 -0.54 -0.31
N LEU A 105 17.17 -0.68 -1.51
CA LEU A 105 17.89 -0.36 -2.73
C LEU A 105 18.23 1.13 -2.80
N TYR A 106 17.31 2.02 -2.39
CA TYR A 106 17.60 3.46 -2.29
C TYR A 106 18.63 3.78 -1.20
N GLU A 107 18.59 3.08 -0.07
CA GLU A 107 19.54 3.28 1.04
C GLU A 107 20.97 2.87 0.67
N TYR A 108 21.13 1.71 0.02
CA TYR A 108 22.47 1.16 -0.26
C TYR A 108 23.03 1.59 -1.62
N LEU A 109 22.20 1.84 -2.62
CA LEU A 109 22.65 2.19 -3.97
C LEU A 109 22.43 3.68 -4.30
N GLY A 110 21.66 4.42 -3.50
CA GLY A 110 21.25 5.79 -3.80
C GLY A 110 20.25 5.83 -4.94
N PHE A 111 20.46 6.73 -5.92
CA PHE A 111 19.61 6.76 -7.12
C PHE A 111 19.89 5.57 -8.02
N PRO A 112 18.88 5.09 -8.78
CA PRO A 112 19.08 3.96 -9.69
C PRO A 112 20.19 4.29 -10.70
N PRO A 113 21.10 3.33 -10.95
CA PRO A 113 22.24 3.54 -11.87
C PRO A 113 21.82 3.73 -13.34
N PHE A 114 20.59 3.31 -13.65
CA PHE A 114 19.90 3.54 -14.91
C PHE A 114 18.39 3.48 -14.67
N GLU A 115 17.62 4.19 -15.47
CA GLU A 115 16.17 4.07 -15.46
C GLU A 115 15.70 3.13 -16.58
N LEU A 116 14.85 2.19 -16.22
CA LEU A 116 14.19 1.34 -17.21
C LEU A 116 13.19 2.19 -18.01
N SER A 117 13.31 2.18 -19.33
CA SER A 117 12.36 2.90 -20.18
C SER A 117 10.95 2.34 -20.03
N ARG A 118 9.96 3.25 -19.99
CA ARG A 118 8.54 2.87 -19.97
C ARG A 118 8.15 2.32 -21.33
N GLY A 119 7.48 1.17 -21.35
CA GLY A 119 6.99 0.58 -22.57
C GLY A 119 6.55 -0.87 -22.41
N ILE A 120 6.12 -1.46 -23.51
CA ILE A 120 5.67 -2.86 -23.54
C ILE A 120 6.78 -3.81 -23.05
N GLY A 121 8.04 -3.51 -23.37
CA GLY A 121 9.18 -4.32 -22.95
C GLY A 121 9.33 -4.42 -21.43
N SER A 122 9.23 -3.32 -20.70
CA SER A 122 9.30 -3.32 -19.24
C SER A 122 8.09 -4.01 -18.60
N ILE A 123 6.89 -3.83 -19.16
CA ILE A 123 5.67 -4.53 -18.71
C ILE A 123 5.83 -6.05 -18.87
N VAL A 124 6.29 -6.50 -20.03
CA VAL A 124 6.51 -7.93 -20.30
C VAL A 124 7.59 -8.48 -19.39
N LEU A 125 8.71 -7.77 -19.22
CA LEU A 125 9.81 -8.18 -18.35
C LEU A 125 9.32 -8.32 -16.90
N LEU A 126 8.63 -7.32 -16.35
CA LEU A 126 8.06 -7.37 -15.01
C LEU A 126 7.05 -8.51 -14.85
N THR A 127 6.17 -8.71 -15.86
CA THR A 127 5.19 -9.80 -15.86
C THR A 127 5.86 -11.17 -15.76
N VAL A 128 6.88 -11.39 -16.57
CA VAL A 128 7.63 -12.67 -16.61
C VAL A 128 8.43 -12.87 -15.33
N LEU A 129 9.20 -11.87 -14.89
CA LEU A 129 10.01 -11.98 -13.68
C LEU A 129 9.15 -12.14 -12.42
N SER A 130 8.03 -11.42 -12.31
CA SER A 130 7.10 -11.62 -11.20
C SER A 130 6.47 -13.01 -11.20
N ALA A 131 6.12 -13.54 -12.38
CA ALA A 131 5.61 -14.90 -12.51
C ALA A 131 6.66 -15.96 -12.15
N LEU A 132 7.90 -15.80 -12.59
CA LEU A 132 9.03 -16.69 -12.24
C LEU A 132 9.31 -16.66 -10.74
N ALA A 133 9.36 -15.47 -10.13
CA ALA A 133 9.61 -15.31 -8.71
C ALA A 133 8.48 -15.91 -7.85
N MET A 134 7.22 -15.65 -8.22
CA MET A 134 6.06 -16.26 -7.58
C MET A 134 6.10 -17.78 -7.69
N ASP A 135 6.37 -18.31 -8.88
CA ASP A 135 6.41 -19.74 -9.13
C ASP A 135 7.54 -20.42 -8.37
N PHE A 136 8.72 -19.80 -8.32
CA PHE A 136 9.84 -20.28 -7.51
C PHE A 136 9.49 -20.26 -6.01
N GLY A 137 8.78 -19.23 -5.53
CA GLY A 137 8.30 -19.18 -4.16
C GLY A 137 7.33 -20.31 -3.81
N LEU A 138 6.39 -20.61 -4.71
CA LEU A 138 5.48 -21.75 -4.56
C LEU A 138 6.22 -23.09 -4.62
N PHE A 139 7.16 -23.25 -5.56
CA PHE A 139 8.01 -24.43 -5.63
C PHE A 139 8.82 -24.64 -4.35
N LEU A 140 9.50 -23.61 -3.88
CA LEU A 140 10.34 -23.68 -2.68
C LEU A 140 9.52 -23.99 -1.42
N ALA A 141 8.36 -23.34 -1.27
CA ALA A 141 7.44 -23.64 -0.18
C ALA A 141 7.00 -25.11 -0.22
N HIS A 142 6.57 -25.61 -1.38
CA HIS A 142 6.12 -26.98 -1.58
C HIS A 142 7.25 -28.00 -1.32
N TYR A 143 8.48 -27.73 -1.82
CA TYR A 143 9.66 -28.51 -1.55
C TYR A 143 9.96 -28.59 -0.04
N LEU A 144 9.94 -27.46 0.68
CA LEU A 144 10.18 -27.41 2.12
C LEU A 144 9.07 -28.10 2.92
N GLN A 145 7.82 -28.03 2.49
CA GLN A 145 6.70 -28.72 3.09
C GLN A 145 6.85 -30.25 3.05
N HIS A 146 7.48 -30.78 2.03
CA HIS A 146 7.81 -32.20 1.94
C HIS A 146 9.09 -32.58 2.70
N ARG A 147 10.01 -31.64 2.95
CA ARG A 147 11.31 -31.89 3.61
C ARG A 147 11.30 -31.62 5.12
N ILE A 148 10.46 -30.68 5.57
CA ILE A 148 10.37 -30.31 6.98
C ILE A 148 9.20 -31.08 7.61
N PRO A 149 9.46 -32.04 8.53
CA PRO A 149 8.42 -32.90 9.08
C PRO A 149 7.24 -32.14 9.69
N MET A 150 7.49 -30.99 10.32
CA MET A 150 6.43 -30.18 10.90
C MET A 150 5.54 -29.54 9.83
N LEU A 151 6.11 -29.05 8.74
CA LEU A 151 5.33 -28.49 7.62
C LEU A 151 4.60 -29.58 6.84
N TRP A 152 5.23 -30.77 6.72
CA TRP A 152 4.61 -31.92 6.09
C TRP A 152 3.30 -32.33 6.77
N GLU A 153 3.20 -32.24 8.09
CA GLU A 153 1.95 -32.58 8.80
C GLU A 153 0.76 -31.71 8.32
N PHE A 154 1.00 -30.44 7.99
CA PHE A 154 -0.02 -29.56 7.42
C PHE A 154 -0.27 -29.85 5.95
N HIS A 155 0.78 -30.14 5.18
CA HIS A 155 0.69 -30.45 3.76
C HIS A 155 0.07 -31.83 3.49
N LYS A 156 0.16 -32.76 4.44
CA LYS A 156 -0.57 -34.04 4.42
C LYS A 156 -2.08 -33.87 4.20
N VAL A 157 -2.68 -32.76 4.61
CA VAL A 157 -4.10 -32.47 4.34
C VAL A 157 -4.37 -32.51 2.84
N HIS A 158 -3.49 -31.91 2.04
CA HIS A 158 -3.58 -31.93 0.59
C HIS A 158 -3.42 -33.33 0.01
N HIS A 159 -2.41 -34.07 0.47
CA HIS A 159 -2.13 -35.42 0.02
C HIS A 159 -3.10 -36.48 0.57
N SER A 160 -3.93 -36.17 1.57
CA SER A 160 -4.90 -37.10 2.13
C SER A 160 -6.14 -37.32 1.26
N ALA A 161 -6.23 -36.65 0.09
CA ALA A 161 -7.28 -36.93 -0.88
C ALA A 161 -7.08 -38.31 -1.50
N GLN A 162 -8.14 -39.13 -1.53
CA GLN A 162 -8.12 -40.47 -2.11
C GLN A 162 -8.50 -40.50 -3.59
N VAL A 163 -9.10 -39.42 -4.08
CA VAL A 163 -9.43 -39.16 -5.48
C VAL A 163 -9.15 -37.69 -5.79
N LEU A 164 -8.86 -37.38 -7.03
CA LEU A 164 -8.59 -36.02 -7.47
C LEU A 164 -9.76 -35.46 -8.28
N THR A 165 -10.27 -34.30 -7.87
CA THR A 165 -11.23 -33.46 -8.59
C THR A 165 -10.67 -32.04 -8.67
N PRO A 166 -11.13 -31.15 -9.59
CA PRO A 166 -10.69 -29.76 -9.63
C PRO A 166 -10.81 -29.03 -8.29
N VAL A 167 -11.76 -29.42 -7.43
CA VAL A 167 -11.96 -28.84 -6.10
C VAL A 167 -10.90 -29.33 -5.10
N THR A 168 -10.28 -30.50 -5.33
CA THR A 168 -9.18 -31.00 -4.47
C THR A 168 -7.98 -30.03 -4.41
N ALA A 169 -7.81 -29.16 -5.43
CA ALA A 169 -6.83 -28.07 -5.41
C ALA A 169 -6.99 -27.10 -4.22
N TYR A 170 -8.15 -27.07 -3.58
CA TYR A 170 -8.46 -26.25 -2.42
C TYR A 170 -8.43 -27.02 -1.08
N ARG A 171 -8.08 -28.33 -1.13
CA ARG A 171 -7.89 -29.14 0.08
C ARG A 171 -6.51 -28.83 0.69
N MET A 172 -6.31 -27.60 1.13
CA MET A 172 -5.07 -27.12 1.74
C MET A 172 -5.35 -26.66 3.17
N HIS A 173 -4.43 -26.98 4.09
CA HIS A 173 -4.56 -26.47 5.46
C HIS A 173 -4.27 -24.96 5.48
N PRO A 174 -4.94 -24.12 6.31
CA PRO A 174 -4.64 -22.68 6.40
C PRO A 174 -3.17 -22.35 6.66
N VAL A 175 -2.45 -23.13 7.45
CA VAL A 175 -1.00 -22.95 7.68
C VAL A 175 -0.19 -23.22 6.42
N ASP A 176 -0.56 -24.22 5.64
CA ASP A 176 0.04 -24.54 4.35
C ASP A 176 -0.18 -23.41 3.33
N ASP A 177 -1.45 -22.97 3.18
CA ASP A 177 -1.78 -21.81 2.33
C ASP A 177 -1.03 -20.55 2.76
N LEU A 178 -0.98 -20.25 4.07
CA LEU A 178 -0.25 -19.10 4.60
C LEU A 178 1.24 -19.16 4.25
N PHE A 179 1.89 -20.30 4.47
CA PHE A 179 3.31 -20.49 4.18
C PHE A 179 3.59 -20.35 2.68
N SER A 180 2.82 -21.04 1.83
CA SER A 180 3.01 -21.04 0.38
C SER A 180 2.77 -19.66 -0.23
N MET A 181 1.68 -18.98 0.16
CA MET A 181 1.37 -17.65 -0.35
C MET A 181 2.33 -16.58 0.18
N SER A 182 2.83 -16.72 1.42
CA SER A 182 3.84 -15.82 1.96
C SER A 182 5.16 -15.93 1.20
N MET A 183 5.64 -17.14 0.91
CA MET A 183 6.85 -17.35 0.10
C MET A 183 6.72 -16.78 -1.31
N ALA A 184 5.58 -17.02 -1.96
CA ALA A 184 5.27 -16.46 -3.26
C ALA A 184 5.21 -14.93 -3.24
N GLY A 185 4.56 -14.35 -2.22
CA GLY A 185 4.43 -12.91 -2.01
C GLY A 185 5.76 -12.23 -1.70
N LEU A 186 6.62 -12.84 -0.90
CA LEU A 186 7.97 -12.34 -0.60
C LEU A 186 8.82 -12.24 -1.88
N LEU A 187 8.87 -13.31 -2.68
CA LEU A 187 9.71 -13.31 -3.88
C LEU A 187 9.16 -12.44 -4.99
N ALA A 188 7.87 -12.49 -5.28
CA ALA A 188 7.24 -11.60 -6.26
C ALA A 188 7.28 -10.13 -5.79
N GLY A 189 7.09 -9.87 -4.50
CA GLY A 189 7.21 -8.54 -3.91
C GLY A 189 8.62 -7.98 -3.99
N SER A 190 9.66 -8.83 -3.86
CA SER A 190 11.05 -8.41 -4.04
C SER A 190 11.33 -7.96 -5.48
N VAL A 191 10.82 -8.70 -6.47
CA VAL A 191 10.92 -8.29 -7.88
C VAL A 191 10.19 -6.97 -8.13
N GLN A 192 8.97 -6.83 -7.62
CA GLN A 192 8.20 -5.57 -7.75
C GLN A 192 8.91 -4.40 -7.09
N GLY A 193 9.49 -4.59 -5.89
CA GLY A 193 10.26 -3.57 -5.18
C GLY A 193 11.50 -3.12 -5.95
N ALA A 194 12.24 -4.08 -6.55
CA ALA A 194 13.38 -3.77 -7.41
C ALA A 194 12.96 -3.02 -8.69
N PHE A 195 11.82 -3.39 -9.27
CA PHE A 195 11.27 -2.64 -10.42
C PHE A 195 10.83 -1.24 -10.03
N ASN A 196 10.20 -1.05 -8.87
CA ASN A 196 9.82 0.28 -8.38
C ASN A 196 11.04 1.18 -8.15
N PHE A 197 12.17 0.59 -7.74
CA PHE A 197 13.44 1.31 -7.64
C PHE A 197 13.98 1.74 -9.02
N LEU A 198 13.97 0.83 -10.02
CA LEU A 198 14.50 1.11 -11.37
C LEU A 198 13.52 1.93 -12.26
N GLN A 199 12.24 1.95 -11.91
CA GLN A 199 11.17 2.65 -12.63
C GLN A 199 10.12 3.15 -11.62
N PRO A 200 10.35 4.28 -10.92
CA PRO A 200 9.48 4.77 -9.84
C PRO A 200 8.00 4.95 -10.21
N GLU A 201 7.73 5.23 -11.48
CA GLU A 201 6.37 5.37 -12.03
C GLU A 201 5.99 4.15 -12.90
N ASN A 202 6.36 2.94 -12.47
CA ASN A 202 6.04 1.75 -13.26
C ASN A 202 4.53 1.50 -13.30
N THR A 203 4.08 0.96 -14.46
CA THR A 203 2.67 0.64 -14.71
C THR A 203 2.25 -0.71 -14.12
N GLY A 204 3.16 -1.41 -13.46
CA GLY A 204 2.92 -2.77 -12.97
C GLY A 204 3.02 -3.85 -14.06
N PRO A 205 2.86 -5.13 -13.68
CA PRO A 205 2.84 -6.25 -14.62
C PRO A 205 1.56 -6.24 -15.46
N ALA A 206 1.59 -6.93 -16.61
CA ALA A 206 0.39 -7.13 -17.42
C ALA A 206 -0.65 -7.95 -16.65
N ILE A 207 -1.82 -7.39 -16.50
CA ILE A 207 -2.94 -7.99 -15.76
C ILE A 207 -4.05 -8.38 -16.74
N VAL A 208 -4.49 -9.63 -16.67
CA VAL A 208 -5.63 -10.17 -17.43
C VAL A 208 -6.67 -10.65 -16.43
N LEU A 209 -7.85 -10.04 -16.44
CA LEU A 209 -8.94 -10.34 -15.50
C LEU A 209 -8.51 -10.37 -14.02
N GLY A 210 -7.63 -9.43 -13.62
CA GLY A 210 -7.14 -9.33 -12.24
C GLY A 210 -5.99 -10.27 -11.87
N LEU A 211 -5.44 -11.03 -12.83
CA LEU A 211 -4.32 -11.95 -12.62
C LEU A 211 -3.10 -11.51 -13.44
N ASN A 212 -1.90 -11.85 -12.96
CA ASN A 212 -0.70 -11.79 -13.79
C ASN A 212 -0.92 -12.57 -15.08
N GLY A 213 -0.58 -11.96 -16.24
CA GLY A 213 -0.89 -12.53 -17.56
C GLY A 213 -0.32 -13.92 -17.79
N ALA A 214 0.87 -14.23 -17.25
CA ALA A 214 1.48 -15.57 -17.35
C ALA A 214 0.70 -16.60 -16.50
N LEU A 215 0.24 -16.22 -15.30
CA LEU A 215 -0.58 -17.08 -14.45
C LEU A 215 -1.96 -17.31 -15.08
N PHE A 216 -2.58 -16.29 -15.68
CA PHE A 216 -3.83 -16.43 -16.40
C PHE A 216 -3.69 -17.45 -17.56
N ALA A 217 -2.64 -17.30 -18.38
CA ALA A 217 -2.35 -18.24 -19.46
C ALA A 217 -2.21 -19.68 -18.93
N PHE A 218 -1.44 -19.87 -17.85
CA PHE A 218 -1.26 -21.18 -17.23
C PHE A 218 -2.59 -21.81 -16.78
N TYR A 219 -3.49 -21.04 -16.22
CA TYR A 219 -4.83 -21.55 -15.81
C TYR A 219 -5.68 -21.97 -17.00
N VAL A 220 -5.60 -21.25 -18.11
CA VAL A 220 -6.30 -21.61 -19.37
C VAL A 220 -5.74 -22.89 -19.99
N PHE A 221 -4.43 -23.15 -19.86
CA PHE A 221 -3.82 -24.36 -20.45
C PHE A 221 -4.02 -25.66 -19.64
N GLY A 222 -5.17 -25.82 -18.99
CA GLY A 222 -5.59 -27.09 -18.40
C GLY A 222 -5.15 -27.31 -16.97
N TYR A 223 -4.91 -26.26 -16.21
CA TYR A 223 -4.56 -26.33 -14.79
C TYR A 223 -5.46 -27.28 -13.98
N ASN A 224 -6.79 -27.23 -14.20
CA ASN A 224 -7.75 -28.05 -13.47
C ASN A 224 -7.62 -29.56 -13.72
N LEU A 225 -6.95 -29.97 -14.80
CA LEU A 225 -6.68 -31.38 -15.11
C LEU A 225 -5.59 -31.98 -14.20
N ARG A 226 -4.80 -31.17 -13.51
CA ARG A 226 -3.80 -31.62 -12.53
C ARG A 226 -4.45 -32.40 -11.37
N HIS A 227 -5.56 -31.89 -10.88
CA HIS A 227 -6.39 -32.57 -9.91
C HIS A 227 -7.59 -33.21 -10.60
N SER A 228 -7.33 -34.22 -11.41
CA SER A 228 -8.36 -35.01 -12.10
C SER A 228 -7.85 -36.42 -12.37
N HIS A 229 -8.71 -37.28 -12.84
CA HIS A 229 -8.35 -38.62 -13.33
C HIS A 229 -7.93 -38.63 -14.80
N ILE A 230 -8.00 -37.46 -15.47
CA ILE A 230 -7.67 -37.34 -16.89
C ILE A 230 -6.17 -37.15 -17.05
N TRP A 231 -5.53 -38.14 -17.65
CA TRP A 231 -4.10 -38.16 -17.83
C TRP A 231 -3.67 -37.32 -19.04
N VAL A 232 -2.97 -36.23 -18.80
CA VAL A 232 -2.43 -35.35 -19.84
C VAL A 232 -0.93 -35.15 -19.57
N SER A 233 -0.09 -35.68 -20.46
CA SER A 233 1.35 -35.46 -20.45
C SER A 233 1.72 -34.51 -21.57
N TYR A 234 2.67 -33.61 -21.31
CA TYR A 234 3.21 -32.71 -22.34
C TYR A 234 4.38 -33.33 -23.14
N GLY A 235 4.62 -34.62 -22.98
CA GLY A 235 5.70 -35.33 -23.62
C GLY A 235 7.06 -35.08 -22.97
N PRO A 236 8.15 -35.72 -23.50
CA PRO A 236 9.44 -35.74 -22.81
C PRO A 236 10.17 -34.38 -22.79
N PHE A 237 9.92 -33.51 -23.75
CA PHE A 237 10.60 -32.24 -23.88
C PHE A 237 9.86 -31.15 -23.05
N LEU A 238 8.59 -30.91 -23.35
CA LEU A 238 7.86 -29.82 -22.72
C LEU A 238 7.59 -30.09 -21.23
N SER A 239 7.49 -31.36 -20.81
CA SER A 239 7.38 -31.73 -19.37
C SER A 239 8.67 -31.49 -18.57
N ARG A 240 9.78 -31.06 -19.18
CA ARG A 240 10.98 -30.58 -18.49
C ARG A 240 10.94 -29.06 -18.28
N ILE A 241 10.08 -28.37 -19.01
CA ILE A 241 9.89 -26.91 -18.92
C ILE A 241 8.67 -26.58 -18.06
N LEU A 242 7.53 -27.23 -18.34
CA LEU A 242 6.25 -27.01 -17.68
C LEU A 242 5.77 -28.27 -16.97
N ILE A 243 5.25 -28.13 -15.78
CA ILE A 243 4.61 -29.25 -15.06
C ILE A 243 3.30 -29.62 -15.74
N SER A 244 3.24 -30.82 -16.30
CA SER A 244 2.03 -31.38 -16.90
C SER A 244 1.04 -31.87 -15.83
N PRO A 245 -0.25 -32.02 -16.16
CA PRO A 245 -1.23 -32.66 -15.27
C PRO A 245 -0.78 -34.05 -14.79
N ALA A 246 -0.21 -34.87 -15.67
CA ALA A 246 0.30 -36.21 -15.33
C ALA A 246 1.43 -36.17 -14.30
N GLN A 247 2.34 -35.19 -14.37
CA GLN A 247 3.41 -35.04 -13.40
C GLN A 247 2.88 -34.68 -12.00
N HIS A 248 1.86 -33.83 -11.95
CA HIS A 248 1.23 -33.48 -10.68
C HIS A 248 0.38 -34.62 -10.09
N GLN A 249 -0.30 -35.41 -10.93
CA GLN A 249 -0.98 -36.62 -10.48
C GLN A 249 0.02 -37.66 -9.90
N ILE A 250 1.20 -37.79 -10.50
CA ILE A 250 2.31 -38.62 -9.96
C ILE A 250 2.75 -38.11 -8.60
N HIS A 251 2.84 -36.79 -8.39
CA HIS A 251 3.16 -36.18 -7.11
C HIS A 251 2.20 -36.62 -5.99
N HIS A 252 0.92 -36.83 -6.28
CA HIS A 252 -0.08 -37.36 -5.34
C HIS A 252 -0.10 -38.88 -5.18
N SER A 253 0.78 -39.60 -5.87
CA SER A 253 0.82 -41.06 -5.86
C SER A 253 1.45 -41.64 -4.59
N LYS A 254 0.89 -42.73 -4.07
CA LYS A 254 1.43 -43.50 -2.93
C LYS A 254 2.67 -44.33 -3.30
N ALA A 255 3.03 -44.49 -4.57
CA ALA A 255 4.12 -45.33 -5.02
C ALA A 255 5.48 -44.77 -4.56
N LEU A 256 6.35 -45.59 -3.97
CA LEU A 256 7.65 -45.17 -3.43
C LEU A 256 8.53 -44.42 -4.45
N ARG A 257 8.51 -44.82 -5.72
CA ARG A 257 9.24 -44.17 -6.80
C ARG A 257 8.75 -42.74 -7.11
N HIS A 258 7.55 -42.39 -6.69
CA HIS A 258 6.89 -41.10 -6.92
C HIS A 258 6.98 -40.16 -5.72
N LEU A 259 7.42 -40.67 -4.57
CA LEU A 259 7.57 -39.84 -3.37
C LEU A 259 8.61 -38.74 -3.63
N ASP A 260 8.33 -37.55 -3.15
CA ASP A 260 9.18 -36.38 -3.27
C ASP A 260 9.55 -36.02 -4.71
N LYS A 261 8.60 -36.15 -5.65
CA LYS A 261 8.75 -35.78 -7.05
C LYS A 261 7.76 -34.71 -7.48
N ASN A 262 8.19 -33.84 -8.41
CA ASN A 262 7.37 -32.88 -9.14
C ASN A 262 6.65 -31.84 -8.25
N PHE A 263 7.44 -31.04 -7.54
CA PHE A 263 6.95 -29.96 -6.65
C PHE A 263 6.54 -28.69 -7.41
N GLY A 264 6.94 -28.54 -8.68
CA GLY A 264 6.72 -27.33 -9.48
C GLY A 264 5.24 -26.95 -9.61
N PHE A 265 4.98 -25.62 -9.57
CA PHE A 265 3.63 -25.12 -9.81
C PHE A 265 3.39 -24.84 -11.30
N ILE A 266 4.18 -23.99 -11.95
CA ILE A 266 4.16 -23.76 -13.40
C ILE A 266 5.33 -24.48 -14.08
N PHE A 267 6.55 -24.22 -13.60
CA PHE A 267 7.76 -24.65 -14.25
C PHE A 267 8.38 -25.90 -13.64
N ALA A 268 8.76 -26.85 -14.52
CA ALA A 268 9.39 -28.11 -14.15
C ALA A 268 10.91 -28.00 -14.00
N PHE A 269 11.55 -26.97 -14.53
CA PHE A 269 13.00 -26.81 -14.44
C PHE A 269 13.49 -26.57 -13.01
N TRP A 270 12.64 -26.10 -12.10
CA TRP A 270 12.96 -26.07 -10.66
C TRP A 270 13.16 -27.49 -10.13
N ASP A 271 12.24 -28.40 -10.46
CA ASP A 271 12.37 -29.80 -10.09
C ASP A 271 13.62 -30.44 -10.68
N GLN A 272 13.98 -30.08 -11.90
CA GLN A 272 15.23 -30.54 -12.53
C GLN A 272 16.45 -30.02 -11.76
N SER A 273 16.45 -28.75 -11.37
CA SER A 273 17.56 -28.14 -10.63
C SER A 273 17.73 -28.72 -9.20
N PHE A 274 16.64 -29.13 -8.56
CA PHE A 274 16.63 -29.71 -7.22
C PHE A 274 16.61 -31.25 -7.19
N GLY A 275 16.66 -31.93 -8.36
CA GLY A 275 16.70 -33.39 -8.48
C GLY A 275 15.37 -34.09 -8.17
N SER A 276 14.28 -33.37 -8.16
CA SER A 276 12.93 -33.88 -7.90
C SER A 276 12.10 -34.15 -9.15
N LEU A 277 12.62 -33.86 -10.34
CA LEU A 277 11.89 -34.05 -11.58
C LEU A 277 11.65 -35.54 -11.91
N TYR A 278 10.40 -35.89 -12.17
CA TYR A 278 9.98 -37.16 -12.71
C TYR A 278 9.08 -36.95 -13.92
N VAL A 279 9.49 -37.40 -15.11
CA VAL A 279 8.71 -37.30 -16.34
C VAL A 279 8.25 -38.70 -16.75
N PRO A 280 6.93 -38.99 -16.69
CA PRO A 280 6.40 -40.30 -17.08
C PRO A 280 6.56 -40.52 -18.61
N ARG A 281 7.05 -41.67 -18.99
CA ARG A 281 7.20 -42.05 -20.41
C ARG A 281 5.85 -42.51 -21.03
N THR A 282 5.02 -43.12 -20.19
CA THR A 282 3.69 -43.65 -20.56
C THR A 282 2.68 -43.33 -19.48
N LYS A 283 1.39 -43.60 -19.74
CA LYS A 283 0.38 -43.52 -18.71
C LYS A 283 0.66 -44.56 -17.62
N GLU A 284 0.75 -44.12 -16.35
CA GLU A 284 0.94 -44.98 -15.23
C GLU A 284 -0.38 -45.21 -14.46
N ASN A 285 -0.54 -46.40 -13.89
CA ASN A 285 -1.62 -46.67 -12.96
C ASN A 285 -1.18 -46.23 -11.57
N ILE A 286 -1.79 -45.17 -11.06
CA ILE A 286 -1.42 -44.53 -9.79
C ILE A 286 -2.54 -44.65 -8.78
N GLU A 287 -2.20 -44.95 -7.56
CA GLU A 287 -3.07 -44.85 -6.39
C GLU A 287 -2.81 -43.53 -5.68
N ILE A 288 -3.85 -42.76 -5.46
CA ILE A 288 -3.81 -41.43 -4.84
C ILE A 288 -3.99 -41.55 -3.32
N GLY A 289 -3.31 -40.70 -2.55
CA GLY A 289 -3.46 -40.58 -1.09
C GLY A 289 -2.14 -40.72 -0.32
N LEU A 290 -2.23 -40.92 0.99
CA LEU A 290 -1.09 -41.14 1.87
C LEU A 290 -0.78 -42.64 2.01
N ALA A 291 0.50 -42.97 2.28
CA ALA A 291 0.90 -44.33 2.56
C ALA A 291 0.29 -44.83 3.89
N ASN A 292 0.30 -46.18 4.10
CA ASN A 292 -0.10 -46.82 5.36
C ASN A 292 -1.51 -46.49 5.86
N LEU A 293 -2.46 -46.14 4.94
CA LEU A 293 -3.84 -45.76 5.25
C LEU A 293 -3.98 -44.52 6.14
N GLU A 294 -2.93 -43.70 6.26
CA GLU A 294 -3.00 -42.42 7.00
C GLU A 294 -4.07 -41.47 6.45
N ASP A 295 -4.41 -41.57 5.16
CA ASP A 295 -5.46 -40.80 4.53
C ASP A 295 -6.85 -41.02 5.17
N GLN A 296 -7.11 -42.16 5.80
CA GLN A 296 -8.36 -42.44 6.52
C GLN A 296 -8.51 -41.57 7.79
N GLU A 297 -7.41 -41.14 8.39
CA GLU A 297 -7.45 -40.27 9.54
C GLU A 297 -8.02 -38.88 9.20
N TYR A 298 -7.88 -38.41 7.95
CA TYR A 298 -8.32 -37.10 7.47
C TYR A 298 -9.76 -37.12 6.91
N SER A 299 -10.65 -37.90 7.53
CA SER A 299 -12.00 -38.19 7.02
C SER A 299 -13.08 -37.16 7.37
N THR A 300 -12.77 -36.12 8.15
CA THR A 300 -13.73 -35.09 8.57
C THR A 300 -13.09 -33.70 8.52
N ILE A 301 -13.93 -32.65 8.33
CA ILE A 301 -13.47 -31.24 8.35
C ILE A 301 -12.69 -30.92 9.64
N ARG A 302 -13.20 -31.36 10.81
CA ARG A 302 -12.51 -31.15 12.09
C ARG A 302 -11.10 -31.76 12.09
N ARG A 303 -10.94 -32.97 11.54
CA ARG A 303 -9.63 -33.62 11.46
C ARG A 303 -8.70 -32.93 10.47
N LEU A 304 -9.23 -32.42 9.35
CA LEU A 304 -8.44 -31.63 8.40
C LEU A 304 -7.83 -30.36 9.05
N TYR A 305 -8.55 -29.73 9.99
CA TYR A 305 -8.04 -28.53 10.68
C TYR A 305 -7.16 -28.82 11.91
N PHE A 306 -7.50 -29.82 12.74
CA PHE A 306 -6.89 -29.96 14.05
C PHE A 306 -5.87 -31.11 14.17
N LEU A 307 -6.00 -32.16 13.37
CA LEU A 307 -5.07 -33.28 13.40
C LEU A 307 -3.62 -32.87 13.04
N PRO A 308 -3.39 -32.00 12.03
CA PRO A 308 -2.05 -31.53 11.72
C PRO A 308 -1.33 -30.89 12.91
N PHE A 309 -2.01 -30.08 13.70
CA PHE A 309 -1.41 -29.46 14.90
C PHE A 309 -1.02 -30.52 15.94
N ALA A 310 -1.88 -31.49 16.20
CA ALA A 310 -1.59 -32.54 17.15
C ALA A 310 -0.36 -33.37 16.72
N LYS A 311 -0.25 -33.70 15.44
CA LYS A 311 0.91 -34.45 14.90
C LYS A 311 2.17 -33.58 14.84
N ALA A 312 2.09 -32.34 14.39
CA ALA A 312 3.22 -31.42 14.32
C ALA A 312 3.82 -31.11 15.70
N LEU A 313 3.00 -31.10 16.74
CA LEU A 313 3.44 -30.85 18.11
C LEU A 313 4.01 -32.10 18.80
N SER A 314 4.02 -33.25 18.17
CA SER A 314 4.61 -34.46 18.73
C SER A 314 6.14 -34.32 18.96
N ASN A 315 6.70 -34.93 20.01
CA ASN A 315 8.11 -34.80 20.33
C ASN A 315 9.03 -35.29 19.20
N ARG A 316 8.63 -36.32 18.46
CA ARG A 316 9.41 -36.85 17.32
C ARG A 316 9.51 -35.84 16.19
N VAL A 317 8.41 -35.18 15.86
CA VAL A 317 8.35 -34.16 14.77
C VAL A 317 9.12 -32.89 15.17
N ARG A 318 9.01 -32.48 16.45
CA ARG A 318 9.76 -31.31 16.96
C ARG A 318 11.26 -31.50 16.86
N ALA A 319 11.78 -32.67 17.32
CA ALA A 319 13.20 -32.96 17.28
C ALA A 319 13.76 -32.98 15.83
N ALA A 320 13.02 -33.59 14.90
CA ALA A 320 13.44 -33.64 13.50
C ALA A 320 13.36 -32.30 12.78
N SER A 321 12.49 -31.39 13.24
CA SER A 321 12.26 -30.07 12.58
C SER A 321 13.14 -28.96 13.15
N ALA A 322 13.71 -29.12 14.34
CA ALA A 322 14.35 -28.03 15.08
C ALA A 322 15.50 -27.36 14.31
N ALA A 323 16.36 -28.13 13.65
CA ALA A 323 17.51 -27.62 12.91
C ALA A 323 17.07 -26.84 11.64
N VAL A 324 16.08 -27.36 10.92
CA VAL A 324 15.61 -26.75 9.67
C VAL A 324 14.69 -25.55 9.95
N LEU A 325 13.87 -25.65 11.01
CA LEU A 325 13.06 -24.53 11.47
C LEU A 325 13.94 -23.36 11.97
N GLY A 326 15.07 -23.67 12.61
CA GLY A 326 16.07 -22.68 13.00
C GLY A 326 16.56 -21.86 11.79
N LEU A 327 16.88 -22.53 10.69
CA LEU A 327 17.31 -21.86 9.44
C LEU A 327 16.18 -21.05 8.79
N VAL A 328 14.97 -21.59 8.75
CA VAL A 328 13.79 -20.88 8.21
C VAL A 328 13.42 -19.70 9.11
N LEU A 329 13.46 -19.87 10.44
CA LEU A 329 13.24 -18.78 11.39
C LEU A 329 14.35 -17.73 11.32
N ILE A 330 15.62 -18.12 11.13
CA ILE A 330 16.72 -17.17 10.91
C ILE A 330 16.46 -16.38 9.61
N PHE A 331 16.02 -17.01 8.54
CA PHE A 331 15.69 -16.33 7.30
C PHE A 331 14.46 -15.39 7.46
N VAL A 332 13.40 -15.87 8.11
CA VAL A 332 12.19 -15.06 8.39
C VAL A 332 12.50 -13.98 9.43
N CYS A 333 13.32 -14.27 10.46
CA CYS A 333 13.76 -13.28 11.44
C CYS A 333 14.74 -12.27 10.83
N ALA A 334 15.63 -12.67 9.92
CA ALA A 334 16.47 -11.74 9.18
C ALA A 334 15.63 -10.79 8.32
N GLN A 335 14.59 -11.29 7.65
CA GLN A 335 13.61 -10.47 6.95
C GLN A 335 12.80 -9.60 7.93
N SER A 336 12.37 -10.16 9.06
CA SER A 336 11.63 -9.41 10.09
C SER A 336 12.52 -8.40 10.82
N VAL A 337 13.80 -8.73 11.06
CA VAL A 337 14.80 -7.79 11.61
C VAL A 337 15.10 -6.69 10.62
N MET A 338 15.17 -6.98 9.31
CA MET A 338 15.27 -5.94 8.28
C MET A 338 14.01 -5.06 8.24
N VAL A 339 12.81 -5.65 8.34
CA VAL A 339 11.54 -4.89 8.44
C VAL A 339 11.47 -4.07 9.74
N VAL A 340 11.86 -4.66 10.87
CA VAL A 340 11.90 -3.98 12.17
C VAL A 340 13.06 -2.99 12.22
N HIS A 341 14.22 -3.30 11.63
CA HIS A 341 15.35 -2.37 11.50
C HIS A 341 14.97 -1.20 10.60
N ALA A 342 14.34 -1.42 9.44
CA ALA A 342 13.79 -0.35 8.61
C ALA A 342 12.69 0.46 9.35
N ALA A 343 11.86 -0.18 10.18
CA ALA A 343 10.88 0.51 11.01
C ALA A 343 11.51 1.25 12.21
N LEU A 344 12.58 0.72 12.79
CA LEU A 344 13.32 1.35 13.90
C LEU A 344 14.31 2.41 13.39
N THR A 345 14.92 2.24 12.22
CA THR A 345 15.79 3.25 11.59
C THR A 345 15.00 4.42 11.00
N GLN A 346 13.69 4.26 10.70
CA GLN A 346 12.80 5.41 10.50
C GLN A 346 12.67 6.30 11.75
N GLY A 347 13.04 5.82 12.93
CA GLY A 347 13.17 6.62 14.17
C GLY A 347 14.51 7.36 14.30
N VAL A 348 15.51 7.01 13.51
CA VAL A 348 16.91 7.52 13.65
C VAL A 348 17.57 7.77 12.29
N ALA A 349 16.81 8.15 11.26
CA ALA A 349 17.41 8.84 10.13
C ALA A 349 17.74 10.27 10.61
N ASP A 350 18.81 10.35 11.37
CA ASP A 350 19.54 11.56 11.65
C ASP A 350 19.90 12.23 10.30
N GLY A 351 19.67 13.54 10.20
CA GLY A 351 19.92 14.33 8.97
C GLY A 351 21.37 14.39 8.49
N SER A 352 22.18 13.38 8.82
CA SER A 352 23.60 13.29 8.45
C SER A 352 23.83 12.75 7.02
N GLY A 353 22.84 12.08 6.42
CA GLY A 353 22.97 11.52 5.05
C GLY A 353 22.99 12.57 3.93
N LEU A 354 22.37 13.73 4.15
CA LEU A 354 22.32 14.83 3.15
C LEU A 354 23.61 15.66 3.08
N ARG A 355 24.59 15.42 3.96
CA ARG A 355 25.87 16.17 3.96
C ARG A 355 26.84 15.78 2.84
N LYS A 356 26.61 14.68 2.11
CA LYS A 356 27.57 14.18 1.09
C LYS A 356 27.22 14.49 -0.36
N ALA A 357 26.05 15.02 -0.65
CA ALA A 357 25.71 15.44 -2.00
C ALA A 357 25.93 16.95 -2.15
N GLY A 358 27.10 17.33 -2.64
CA GLY A 358 27.38 18.68 -3.11
C GLY A 358 28.49 19.41 -2.36
N THR A 359 29.50 19.79 -3.11
CA THR A 359 30.50 20.78 -2.76
C THR A 359 29.86 22.00 -2.11
N SER A 360 30.55 22.61 -1.12
CA SER A 360 30.17 23.92 -0.57
C SER A 360 29.88 24.88 -1.72
N PRO A 361 28.83 25.71 -1.63
CA PRO A 361 28.55 26.69 -2.68
C PRO A 361 29.77 27.57 -2.92
N PRO A 362 30.04 28.00 -4.17
CA PRO A 362 31.12 28.92 -4.45
C PRO A 362 31.00 30.17 -3.56
N PRO A 363 32.11 30.79 -3.15
CA PRO A 363 32.11 31.98 -2.28
C PRO A 363 31.22 33.12 -2.79
N GLU A 364 31.05 33.23 -4.09
CA GLU A 364 30.16 34.18 -4.76
C GLU A 364 28.69 34.02 -4.40
N VAL A 365 28.24 32.80 -4.09
CA VAL A 365 26.84 32.51 -3.69
C VAL A 365 26.56 32.96 -2.25
N ALA A 366 27.56 32.97 -1.38
CA ALA A 366 27.42 33.50 -0.03
C ALA A 366 27.16 35.04 -0.01
N ALA A 367 27.63 35.76 -0.99
CA ALA A 367 27.38 37.21 -1.16
C ALA A 367 25.94 37.50 -1.67
N VAL A 368 25.36 36.60 -2.50
CA VAL A 368 24.00 36.72 -3.02
C VAL A 368 22.95 36.58 -1.92
N VAL A 369 23.23 35.76 -0.89
CA VAL A 369 22.29 35.49 0.23
C VAL A 369 22.05 36.76 1.10
N SER A 370 22.95 37.74 1.08
CA SER A 370 22.77 38.99 1.85
C SER A 370 21.75 39.96 1.24
N GLY A 371 21.34 39.73 -0.02
CA GLY A 371 20.35 40.55 -0.75
C GLY A 371 18.97 39.88 -0.95
N MET A 372 18.77 38.68 -0.40
CA MET A 372 17.54 37.92 -0.63
C MET A 372 16.33 38.59 0.03
N LYS A 373 15.26 38.77 -0.77
CA LYS A 373 14.01 39.45 -0.35
C LYS A 373 12.84 38.49 -0.13
N SER A 374 12.89 37.25 -0.66
CA SER A 374 11.77 36.33 -0.54
C SER A 374 11.88 35.42 0.70
N VAL A 375 10.75 35.19 1.35
CA VAL A 375 10.57 34.22 2.43
C VAL A 375 9.88 32.94 1.94
N PHE A 376 9.53 32.86 0.65
CA PHE A 376 8.83 31.72 0.07
C PHE A 376 9.83 30.73 -0.52
N LEU A 377 9.74 29.45 -0.13
CA LEU A 377 10.61 28.38 -0.62
C LEU A 377 10.57 28.24 -2.15
N GLU A 378 9.40 28.43 -2.76
CA GLU A 378 9.19 28.32 -4.22
C GLU A 378 9.89 29.44 -5.02
N ASP A 379 10.29 30.52 -4.38
CA ASP A 379 11.00 31.65 -5.00
C ASP A 379 12.54 31.54 -4.81
N LEU A 380 13.01 30.48 -4.13
CA LEU A 380 14.42 30.31 -3.76
C LEU A 380 15.03 29.10 -4.47
N THR A 381 16.30 29.18 -4.80
CA THR A 381 17.09 28.03 -5.24
C THR A 381 17.47 27.14 -4.04
N TRP A 382 17.77 25.87 -4.28
CA TRP A 382 18.20 24.96 -3.22
C TRP A 382 19.47 25.41 -2.50
N VAL A 383 20.37 26.14 -3.20
CA VAL A 383 21.60 26.70 -2.64
C VAL A 383 21.30 27.83 -1.65
N GLU A 384 20.34 28.69 -2.00
CA GLU A 384 19.89 29.79 -1.13
C GLU A 384 19.21 29.24 0.12
N VAL A 385 18.33 28.24 -0.02
CA VAL A 385 17.71 27.57 1.14
C VAL A 385 18.75 26.94 2.07
N ARG A 386 19.77 26.27 1.52
CA ARG A 386 20.87 25.70 2.30
C ARG A 386 21.61 26.79 3.09
N ALA A 387 21.99 27.87 2.42
CA ALA A 387 22.70 28.96 3.07
C ALA A 387 21.87 29.65 4.18
N LEU A 388 20.54 29.72 4.01
CA LEU A 388 19.64 30.22 5.06
C LEU A 388 19.57 29.28 6.25
N LEU A 389 19.48 27.97 6.02
CA LEU A 389 19.49 26.96 7.09
C LEU A 389 20.80 26.96 7.87
N GLU A 390 21.94 27.18 7.21
CA GLU A 390 23.27 27.35 7.85
C GLU A 390 23.35 28.65 8.69
N LYS A 391 22.53 29.66 8.37
CA LYS A 391 22.41 30.93 9.12
C LYS A 391 21.25 30.90 10.17
N GLU A 392 20.87 29.71 10.64
CA GLU A 392 19.85 29.52 11.69
C GLU A 392 18.39 29.82 11.28
N THR A 393 18.06 29.86 10.00
CA THR A 393 16.68 29.82 9.53
C THR A 393 16.11 28.43 9.72
N THR A 394 15.45 28.18 10.85
CA THR A 394 15.07 26.81 11.27
C THR A 394 13.58 26.54 11.26
N VAL A 395 12.75 27.54 10.93
CA VAL A 395 11.30 27.45 10.92
C VAL A 395 10.77 27.29 9.51
N ALA A 396 9.85 26.33 9.31
CA ALA A 396 9.05 26.22 8.11
C ALA A 396 7.57 26.44 8.44
N ILE A 397 6.90 27.30 7.71
CA ILE A 397 5.44 27.50 7.77
C ILE A 397 4.84 26.75 6.59
N VAL A 398 3.91 25.86 6.84
CA VAL A 398 3.13 25.13 5.85
C VAL A 398 1.73 25.71 5.79
N PRO A 399 1.44 26.62 4.86
CA PRO A 399 0.13 27.25 4.73
C PRO A 399 -0.85 26.32 4.03
N THR A 400 -2.07 26.20 4.56
CA THR A 400 -3.17 25.52 3.88
C THR A 400 -4.33 26.47 3.68
N GLY A 401 -4.77 26.56 2.44
CA GLY A 401 -5.91 27.40 2.04
C GLY A 401 -7.17 26.56 1.87
N GLY A 402 -7.64 26.51 0.64
CA GLY A 402 -8.82 25.80 0.17
C GLY A 402 -9.33 26.40 -1.12
N THR A 403 -10.00 25.59 -1.92
CA THR A 403 -10.70 26.03 -3.15
C THR A 403 -12.16 25.65 -2.99
N GLU A 404 -12.94 26.57 -2.47
CA GLU A 404 -14.34 26.36 -2.10
C GLU A 404 -15.27 27.46 -2.61
N GLN A 405 -16.56 27.18 -2.65
CA GLN A 405 -17.56 28.22 -2.93
C GLN A 405 -17.52 29.31 -1.86
N ASN A 406 -17.74 30.56 -2.23
CA ASN A 406 -17.74 31.74 -1.35
C ASN A 406 -18.82 32.74 -1.77
N GLY A 407 -20.04 32.26 -2.02
CA GLY A 407 -21.13 33.07 -2.57
C GLY A 407 -20.87 33.54 -3.99
N TYR A 408 -21.61 34.55 -4.44
CA TYR A 408 -21.48 35.08 -5.79
C TYR A 408 -20.37 36.11 -5.93
N HIS A 409 -19.93 36.71 -4.84
CA HIS A 409 -19.09 37.91 -4.80
C HIS A 409 -17.60 37.62 -4.57
N VAL A 410 -17.22 36.45 -4.09
CA VAL A 410 -15.83 36.10 -3.77
C VAL A 410 -15.37 34.89 -4.58
N ILE A 411 -14.15 34.95 -5.07
CA ILE A 411 -13.52 33.86 -5.83
C ILE A 411 -13.34 32.60 -4.98
N LEU A 412 -13.30 31.43 -5.64
CA LEU A 412 -13.14 30.13 -4.97
C LEU A 412 -11.84 29.99 -4.16
N GLY A 413 -10.77 30.64 -4.60
CA GLY A 413 -9.45 30.55 -3.99
C GLY A 413 -9.15 31.56 -2.87
N LYS A 414 -10.14 32.21 -2.26
CA LYS A 414 -9.93 33.27 -1.24
C LYS A 414 -8.91 32.88 -0.18
N HIS A 415 -9.04 31.68 0.36
CA HIS A 415 -8.17 31.19 1.44
C HIS A 415 -6.71 31.03 0.99
N ASN A 416 -6.47 30.68 -0.29
CA ASN A 416 -5.12 30.54 -0.82
C ASN A 416 -4.40 31.90 -0.87
N TYR A 417 -5.10 32.97 -1.29
CA TYR A 417 -4.54 34.32 -1.32
C TYR A 417 -4.28 34.87 0.09
N ILE A 418 -5.26 34.72 0.99
CA ILE A 418 -5.16 35.20 2.37
C ILE A 418 -4.03 34.50 3.11
N VAL A 419 -3.97 33.15 3.06
CA VAL A 419 -2.96 32.41 3.80
C VAL A 419 -1.55 32.61 3.23
N ARG A 420 -1.39 32.77 1.90
CA ARG A 420 -0.11 33.11 1.30
C ARG A 420 0.41 34.43 1.83
N HIS A 421 -0.42 35.48 1.81
CA HIS A 421 -0.07 36.79 2.31
C HIS A 421 0.31 36.74 3.81
N THR A 422 -0.58 36.17 4.63
CA THR A 422 -0.38 36.14 6.08
C THR A 422 0.82 35.29 6.50
N ALA A 423 1.06 34.12 5.85
CA ALA A 423 2.23 33.29 6.10
C ALA A 423 3.53 34.04 5.76
N GLY A 424 3.55 34.78 4.66
CA GLY A 424 4.69 35.60 4.29
C GLY A 424 4.99 36.68 5.35
N GLU A 425 3.97 37.39 5.83
CA GLU A 425 4.11 38.40 6.88
C GLU A 425 4.53 37.81 8.23
N ILE A 426 3.99 36.63 8.59
CA ILE A 426 4.41 35.88 9.78
C ILE A 426 5.88 35.52 9.67
N ALA A 427 6.34 34.98 8.54
CA ALA A 427 7.74 34.62 8.33
C ALA A 427 8.68 35.83 8.46
N ARG A 428 8.32 36.99 7.86
CA ARG A 428 9.10 38.23 7.99
C ARG A 428 9.18 38.71 9.42
N ARG A 429 8.07 38.68 10.18
CA ARG A 429 8.03 39.07 11.60
C ARG A 429 8.77 38.11 12.54
N LEU A 430 8.90 36.84 12.15
CA LEU A 430 9.71 35.85 12.88
C LEU A 430 11.21 36.05 12.61
N GLY A 431 11.60 36.39 11.37
CA GLY A 431 12.98 36.67 10.95
C GLY A 431 13.83 35.43 10.64
N ASN A 432 13.38 34.23 11.06
CA ASN A 432 14.08 32.96 10.89
C ASN A 432 13.17 31.86 10.28
N ALA A 433 12.19 32.26 9.47
CA ALA A 433 11.19 31.36 8.93
C ALA A 433 11.11 31.44 7.40
N LEU A 434 10.85 30.30 6.76
CA LEU A 434 10.48 30.18 5.35
C LEU A 434 9.07 29.63 5.21
N VAL A 435 8.42 29.96 4.12
CA VAL A 435 7.03 29.56 3.82
C VAL A 435 7.07 28.52 2.70
N ALA A 436 6.50 27.34 2.95
CA ALA A 436 6.28 26.32 1.94
C ALA A 436 5.16 26.75 0.95
N PRO A 437 5.07 26.15 -0.24
CA PRO A 437 3.96 26.38 -1.16
C PRO A 437 2.60 26.15 -0.50
N VAL A 438 1.60 26.96 -0.88
CA VAL A 438 0.24 26.83 -0.33
C VAL A 438 -0.38 25.50 -0.74
N ILE A 439 -0.89 24.75 0.21
CA ILE A 439 -1.69 23.56 -0.04
C ILE A 439 -3.13 24.01 -0.27
N ALA A 440 -3.56 24.03 -1.54
CA ALA A 440 -4.87 24.47 -1.98
C ALA A 440 -5.92 23.34 -2.05
N TYR A 441 -5.48 22.10 -1.99
CA TYR A 441 -6.32 20.89 -2.00
C TYR A 441 -6.51 20.40 -0.57
N VAL A 442 -7.70 20.64 -0.01
CA VAL A 442 -8.04 20.40 1.39
C VAL A 442 -9.45 19.79 1.52
N PRO A 443 -9.87 19.30 2.69
CA PRO A 443 -11.25 18.80 2.88
C PRO A 443 -12.29 19.94 2.86
N GLU A 444 -13.18 19.94 1.86
CA GLU A 444 -14.28 20.93 1.71
C GLU A 444 -15.66 20.26 1.59
N GLY A 445 -15.75 18.99 1.94
CA GLY A 445 -16.94 18.14 1.92
C GLY A 445 -16.71 16.83 1.21
N ASP A 446 -17.71 15.94 1.24
CA ASP A 446 -17.66 14.65 0.55
C ASP A 446 -17.84 14.83 -0.95
N ILE A 447 -17.10 14.01 -1.72
CA ILE A 447 -17.14 14.03 -3.18
C ILE A 447 -18.35 13.23 -3.71
N ALA A 448 -18.67 12.11 -3.05
CA ALA A 448 -19.76 11.22 -3.47
C ALA A 448 -20.47 10.56 -2.26
N PRO A 449 -21.74 10.92 -1.97
CA PRO A 449 -22.51 12.02 -2.57
C PRO A 449 -21.94 13.40 -2.18
N PRO A 450 -22.06 14.44 -3.03
CA PRO A 450 -21.53 15.75 -2.68
C PRO A 450 -22.14 16.33 -1.43
N SER A 451 -21.30 16.76 -0.46
CA SER A 451 -21.71 17.42 0.79
C SER A 451 -20.96 18.75 1.00
N GLY A 452 -21.38 19.56 1.96
CA GLY A 452 -20.72 20.83 2.27
C GLY A 452 -20.57 21.74 1.05
N HIS A 453 -19.35 22.29 0.85
CA HIS A 453 -19.03 23.17 -0.26
C HIS A 453 -18.96 22.42 -1.62
N MET A 454 -18.80 21.10 -1.61
CA MET A 454 -18.80 20.27 -2.83
C MET A 454 -20.13 20.26 -3.58
N ARG A 455 -21.21 20.80 -3.02
CA ARG A 455 -22.48 21.00 -3.72
C ARG A 455 -22.43 22.14 -4.75
N TYR A 456 -21.37 22.94 -4.76
CA TYR A 456 -21.20 24.10 -5.61
C TYR A 456 -20.07 23.87 -6.62
N ALA A 457 -20.31 24.25 -7.86
CA ALA A 457 -19.37 24.05 -8.95
C ALA A 457 -18.00 24.72 -8.69
N GLY A 458 -16.93 24.01 -8.98
CA GLY A 458 -15.56 24.51 -8.86
C GLY A 458 -14.92 24.29 -7.48
N THR A 459 -15.67 23.84 -6.47
CA THR A 459 -15.08 23.41 -5.20
C THR A 459 -14.25 22.15 -5.43
N LEU A 460 -13.05 22.10 -4.82
CA LEU A 460 -12.15 20.94 -4.84
C LEU A 460 -11.99 20.41 -3.43
N SER A 461 -12.13 19.11 -3.26
CA SER A 461 -12.04 18.48 -1.94
C SER A 461 -11.15 17.24 -1.95
N LEU A 462 -10.49 16.99 -0.83
CA LEU A 462 -9.78 15.74 -0.55
C LEU A 462 -10.39 15.04 0.67
N PRO A 463 -10.38 13.70 0.73
CA PRO A 463 -10.62 12.98 1.97
C PRO A 463 -9.63 13.40 3.06
N GLU A 464 -10.09 13.51 4.33
CA GLU A 464 -9.23 13.90 5.46
C GLU A 464 -7.94 13.06 5.55
N ALA A 465 -8.02 11.74 5.32
CA ALA A 465 -6.86 10.85 5.37
C ALA A 465 -5.78 11.19 4.31
N VAL A 466 -6.21 11.61 3.10
CA VAL A 466 -5.29 12.03 2.03
C VAL A 466 -4.65 13.37 2.39
N PHE A 467 -5.43 14.30 2.91
CA PHE A 467 -4.92 15.60 3.38
C PHE A 467 -3.94 15.44 4.54
N GLU A 468 -4.24 14.58 5.54
CA GLU A 468 -3.31 14.27 6.62
C GLU A 468 -2.00 13.64 6.12
N SER A 469 -2.09 12.75 5.13
CA SER A 469 -0.91 12.15 4.48
C SER A 469 -0.07 13.21 3.77
N LEU A 470 -0.70 14.14 3.05
CA LEU A 470 -0.01 15.25 2.38
C LEU A 470 0.74 16.14 3.39
N LEU A 471 0.06 16.54 4.49
CA LEU A 471 0.68 17.33 5.57
C LEU A 471 1.86 16.59 6.21
N GLU A 472 1.71 15.30 6.48
CA GLU A 472 2.77 14.47 7.07
C GLU A 472 3.99 14.40 6.15
N HIS A 473 3.82 14.09 4.86
CA HIS A 473 4.95 13.98 3.92
C HIS A 473 5.62 15.33 3.65
N THR A 474 4.86 16.42 3.62
CA THR A 474 5.40 17.79 3.57
C THR A 474 6.27 18.07 4.80
N ALA A 475 5.78 17.75 6.01
CA ALA A 475 6.55 17.95 7.24
C ALA A 475 7.81 17.05 7.29
N ARG A 476 7.73 15.80 6.82
CA ARG A 476 8.88 14.88 6.73
C ARG A 476 9.95 15.42 5.77
N SER A 477 9.56 15.96 4.62
CA SER A 477 10.46 16.56 3.64
C SER A 477 11.20 17.78 4.25
N LEU A 478 10.47 18.68 4.91
CA LEU A 478 11.06 19.84 5.57
C LEU A 478 12.03 19.44 6.69
N ARG A 479 11.67 18.44 7.51
CA ARG A 479 12.55 17.88 8.53
C ARG A 479 13.83 17.30 7.92
N ALA A 480 13.73 16.53 6.83
CA ALA A 480 14.88 15.93 6.16
C ALA A 480 15.89 16.98 5.68
N HIS A 481 15.42 18.17 5.30
CA HIS A 481 16.28 19.30 4.90
C HIS A 481 16.83 20.13 6.05
N GLY A 482 16.48 19.81 7.31
CA GLY A 482 17.09 20.44 8.49
C GLY A 482 16.24 21.48 9.20
N PHE A 483 14.99 21.70 8.79
CA PHE A 483 14.05 22.53 9.54
C PHE A 483 13.77 21.91 10.92
N LYS A 484 13.83 22.73 11.98
CA LYS A 484 13.66 22.31 13.38
C LYS A 484 12.27 22.57 13.93
N VAL A 485 11.55 23.52 13.35
CA VAL A 485 10.16 23.84 13.74
C VAL A 485 9.31 23.90 12.47
N ILE A 486 8.28 23.10 12.43
CA ILE A 486 7.33 23.03 11.32
C ILE A 486 5.97 23.47 11.82
N CYS A 487 5.46 24.57 11.27
CA CYS A 487 4.21 25.20 11.66
C CYS A 487 3.13 24.91 10.62
N LEU A 488 2.09 24.18 10.99
CA LEU A 488 0.91 23.97 10.13
C LEU A 488 -0.07 25.12 10.38
N LEU A 489 -0.33 25.92 9.33
CA LEU A 489 -1.11 27.15 9.38
C LEU A 489 -2.32 27.03 8.44
N GLY A 490 -3.54 27.00 8.97
CA GLY A 490 -4.78 26.80 8.19
C GLY A 490 -5.72 28.00 8.19
N ASP A 491 -6.14 28.46 7.02
CA ASP A 491 -7.07 29.60 6.86
C ASP A 491 -8.54 29.16 6.77
N SER A 492 -8.84 27.90 6.46
CA SER A 492 -10.20 27.33 6.47
C SER A 492 -10.49 26.53 7.75
N GLY A 493 -11.76 26.52 8.17
CA GLY A 493 -12.22 25.73 9.33
C GLY A 493 -12.07 24.23 9.13
N GLY A 494 -12.26 23.73 7.91
CA GLY A 494 -12.11 22.31 7.55
C GLY A 494 -10.71 21.77 7.76
N ASN A 495 -9.69 22.63 7.71
CA ASN A 495 -8.28 22.23 7.83
C ASN A 495 -7.84 21.94 9.28
N GLN A 496 -8.49 22.55 10.25
CA GLN A 496 -7.96 22.67 11.62
C GLN A 496 -7.79 21.33 12.34
N ARG A 497 -8.78 20.44 12.27
CA ARG A 497 -8.75 19.15 12.99
C ARG A 497 -7.65 18.23 12.44
N SER A 498 -7.52 18.14 11.13
CA SER A 498 -6.50 17.31 10.48
C SER A 498 -5.09 17.84 10.76
N GLN A 499 -4.87 19.16 10.69
CA GLN A 499 -3.61 19.78 11.07
C GLN A 499 -3.25 19.52 12.53
N GLN A 500 -4.21 19.65 13.45
CA GLN A 500 -3.99 19.38 14.86
C GLN A 500 -3.58 17.92 15.13
N ARG A 501 -4.28 16.97 14.49
CA ARG A 501 -3.95 15.53 14.61
C ARG A 501 -2.54 15.22 14.10
N VAL A 502 -2.20 15.72 12.91
CA VAL A 502 -0.87 15.53 12.32
C VAL A 502 0.22 16.19 13.16
N ALA A 503 0.04 17.44 13.56
CA ALA A 503 1.00 18.16 14.40
C ALA A 503 1.26 17.41 15.71
N GLN A 504 0.22 17.02 16.44
CA GLN A 504 0.36 16.28 17.70
C GLN A 504 1.06 14.93 17.53
N ARG A 505 0.76 14.20 16.45
CA ARG A 505 1.38 12.91 16.15
C ARG A 505 2.87 13.08 15.86
N LEU A 506 3.23 13.98 14.95
CA LEU A 506 4.61 14.20 14.55
C LEU A 506 5.44 14.88 15.64
N ASP A 507 4.87 15.82 16.41
CA ASP A 507 5.56 16.45 17.53
C ASP A 507 5.93 15.43 18.61
N ARG A 508 5.01 14.50 18.96
CA ARG A 508 5.33 13.40 19.87
C ARG A 508 6.44 12.50 19.35
N GLN A 509 6.42 12.20 18.05
CA GLN A 509 7.40 11.33 17.41
C GLN A 509 8.80 11.96 17.32
N TRP A 510 8.89 13.29 17.10
CA TRP A 510 10.15 13.95 16.77
C TRP A 510 10.73 14.81 17.89
N ARG A 511 10.00 15.05 18.97
CA ARG A 511 10.44 15.90 20.08
C ARG A 511 11.78 15.47 20.65
N SER A 512 12.05 14.17 20.79
CA SER A 512 13.32 13.64 21.29
C SER A 512 14.50 13.89 20.35
N SER A 513 14.24 14.09 19.05
CA SER A 513 15.26 14.46 18.05
C SER A 513 15.43 15.97 17.88
N GLY A 514 14.82 16.78 18.75
CA GLY A 514 14.94 18.25 18.72
C GLY A 514 14.12 18.94 17.62
N VAL A 515 13.15 18.23 17.01
CA VAL A 515 12.23 18.79 16.00
C VAL A 515 10.84 18.93 16.59
N ARG A 516 10.20 20.07 16.35
CA ARG A 516 8.84 20.37 16.80
C ARG A 516 7.90 20.52 15.61
N VAL A 517 6.68 20.07 15.79
CA VAL A 517 5.59 20.31 14.83
C VAL A 517 4.44 20.98 15.56
N LEU A 518 4.05 22.16 15.11
CA LEU A 518 3.04 23.00 15.75
C LEU A 518 1.83 23.14 14.84
N HIS A 519 0.62 22.98 15.37
CA HIS A 519 -0.59 23.50 14.76
C HIS A 519 -0.79 24.92 15.28
N VAL A 520 -0.81 25.90 14.39
CA VAL A 520 -0.95 27.32 14.73
C VAL A 520 -2.44 27.67 14.80
N GLY A 521 -3.10 27.18 15.84
CA GLY A 521 -4.56 27.25 15.99
C GLY A 521 -5.08 28.64 16.35
N ASP A 522 -4.33 29.45 17.10
CA ASP A 522 -4.73 30.80 17.48
C ASP A 522 -4.87 31.73 16.28
N TYR A 523 -4.17 31.44 15.15
CA TYR A 523 -4.36 32.12 13.87
C TYR A 523 -5.83 32.07 13.40
N TYR A 524 -6.54 30.98 13.63
CA TYR A 524 -7.93 30.79 13.20
C TYR A 524 -8.94 31.02 14.34
N PHE A 525 -8.69 30.46 15.53
CA PHE A 525 -9.71 30.42 16.60
C PHE A 525 -9.66 31.58 17.59
N LYS A 526 -8.44 32.10 17.90
CA LYS A 526 -8.26 33.09 18.99
C LYS A 526 -7.47 34.31 18.52
N ASN A 527 -7.83 34.79 17.33
CA ASN A 527 -7.15 35.93 16.70
C ASN A 527 -7.73 37.31 17.09
N GLY A 528 -8.87 37.39 17.79
CA GLY A 528 -9.50 38.63 18.20
C GLY A 528 -10.36 39.33 17.15
N GLN A 529 -10.51 38.76 15.93
CA GLN A 529 -11.26 39.38 14.82
C GLN A 529 -12.76 39.57 15.17
N MET A 530 -13.39 38.54 15.77
CA MET A 530 -14.81 38.61 16.15
C MET A 530 -15.07 39.70 17.18
N ASP A 531 -14.20 39.83 18.16
CA ASP A 531 -14.36 40.85 19.23
C ASP A 531 -14.13 42.25 18.65
N TRP A 532 -13.15 42.39 17.75
CA TRP A 532 -12.90 43.66 17.08
C TRP A 532 -14.12 44.10 16.25
N LEU A 533 -14.70 43.21 15.41
CA LEU A 533 -15.89 43.53 14.59
C LEU A 533 -17.11 43.86 15.43
N LYS A 534 -17.31 43.19 16.56
CA LYS A 534 -18.39 43.55 17.50
C LYS A 534 -18.19 44.94 18.11
N ASN A 535 -16.97 45.31 18.47
CA ASN A 535 -16.64 46.64 18.98
C ASN A 535 -16.75 47.73 17.87
N ASP A 536 -16.62 47.34 16.61
CA ASP A 536 -16.84 48.20 15.42
C ASP A 536 -18.33 48.29 15.04
N GLY A 537 -19.23 47.81 15.91
CA GLY A 537 -20.67 47.94 15.79
C GLY A 537 -21.41 46.84 15.05
N GLU A 538 -20.73 45.72 14.70
CA GLU A 538 -21.36 44.63 14.00
C GLU A 538 -21.94 43.57 14.93
N THR A 539 -23.06 42.97 14.52
CA THR A 539 -23.66 41.82 15.20
C THR A 539 -23.07 40.50 14.73
N VAL A 540 -23.20 39.44 15.50
CA VAL A 540 -22.78 38.10 15.07
C VAL A 540 -23.49 37.69 13.78
N ALA A 541 -24.76 38.05 13.62
CA ALA A 541 -25.53 37.75 12.43
C ALA A 541 -25.03 38.52 11.20
N SER A 542 -24.62 39.79 11.34
CA SER A 542 -24.07 40.57 10.20
C SER A 542 -22.63 40.14 9.86
N ILE A 543 -21.83 39.76 10.84
CA ILE A 543 -20.46 39.29 10.60
C ILE A 543 -20.47 38.01 9.75
N GLY A 544 -21.35 37.06 10.08
CA GLY A 544 -21.46 35.77 9.42
C GLY A 544 -20.31 34.83 9.73
N THR A 545 -20.39 33.61 9.21
CA THR A 545 -19.40 32.54 9.43
C THR A 545 -18.64 32.17 8.17
N HIS A 546 -19.17 32.51 6.97
CA HIS A 546 -18.59 32.12 5.68
C HIS A 546 -18.83 33.19 4.61
N ALA A 547 -17.77 33.66 3.99
CA ALA A 547 -17.80 34.72 2.96
C ALA A 547 -18.56 35.98 3.38
N GLY A 548 -18.68 36.23 4.70
CA GLY A 548 -19.33 37.41 5.30
C GLY A 548 -18.39 38.61 5.36
N ILE A 549 -18.62 39.51 6.34
CA ILE A 549 -17.82 40.75 6.51
C ILE A 549 -16.34 40.42 6.64
N ARG A 550 -15.99 39.44 7.48
CA ARG A 550 -14.61 39.06 7.80
C ARG A 550 -13.85 38.62 6.54
N ASP A 551 -14.29 37.53 5.94
CA ASP A 551 -13.60 36.88 4.81
C ASP A 551 -13.51 37.82 3.59
N THR A 552 -14.62 38.56 3.31
CA THR A 552 -14.66 39.48 2.19
C THR A 552 -13.75 40.70 2.43
N SER A 553 -13.67 41.22 3.66
CA SER A 553 -12.77 42.32 4.01
C SER A 553 -11.30 41.91 3.90
N GLU A 554 -10.94 40.72 4.43
CA GLU A 554 -9.57 40.19 4.33
C GLU A 554 -9.14 40.08 2.86
N LEU A 555 -10.01 39.54 2.00
CA LEU A 555 -9.68 39.42 0.57
C LEU A 555 -9.64 40.78 -0.14
N LEU A 556 -10.51 41.71 0.20
CA LEU A 556 -10.45 43.08 -0.32
C LEU A 556 -9.12 43.79 -0.03
N TYR A 557 -8.51 43.48 1.13
CA TYR A 557 -7.21 44.02 1.48
C TYR A 557 -6.07 43.29 0.76
N VAL A 558 -6.10 41.94 0.72
CA VAL A 558 -5.01 41.13 0.21
C VAL A 558 -5.01 41.02 -1.30
N PHE A 559 -6.19 40.89 -1.91
CA PHE A 559 -6.38 40.71 -3.34
C PHE A 559 -7.75 41.24 -3.77
N PRO A 560 -7.89 42.58 -3.96
CA PRO A 560 -9.17 43.26 -4.28
C PRO A 560 -9.88 42.68 -5.49
N GLU A 561 -9.13 42.28 -6.52
CA GLU A 561 -9.63 41.67 -7.76
C GLU A 561 -10.37 40.34 -7.51
N GLY A 562 -10.18 39.74 -6.37
CA GLY A 562 -10.88 38.53 -5.91
C GLY A 562 -12.32 38.77 -5.51
N VAL A 563 -12.76 40.03 -5.32
CA VAL A 563 -14.12 40.39 -4.93
C VAL A 563 -14.85 41.01 -6.11
N ARG A 564 -16.03 40.52 -6.43
CA ARG A 564 -16.89 41.02 -7.53
C ARG A 564 -17.80 42.11 -6.99
N GLY A 565 -17.35 43.38 -7.05
CA GLY A 565 -18.06 44.55 -6.50
C GLY A 565 -19.50 44.72 -6.98
N GLY A 566 -19.77 44.44 -8.27
CA GLY A 566 -21.13 44.47 -8.80
C GLY A 566 -22.10 43.49 -8.13
N TRP A 567 -21.63 42.32 -7.74
CA TRP A 567 -22.42 41.31 -7.00
C TRP A 567 -22.52 41.65 -5.53
N LEU A 568 -21.50 42.27 -4.94
CA LEU A 568 -21.45 42.65 -3.54
C LEU A 568 -22.55 43.68 -3.18
N HIS A 569 -22.82 44.61 -4.08
CA HIS A 569 -23.77 45.72 -3.81
C HIS A 569 -25.12 45.54 -4.48
N SER A 570 -25.28 44.61 -5.41
CA SER A 570 -26.54 44.44 -6.16
C SER A 570 -27.42 43.31 -5.66
N SER A 571 -26.96 42.50 -4.72
CA SER A 571 -27.73 41.38 -4.16
C SER A 571 -28.49 41.83 -2.92
N PRO A 572 -29.85 41.88 -2.94
CA PRO A 572 -30.65 42.31 -1.80
C PRO A 572 -30.66 41.26 -0.65
N SER A 573 -30.20 40.05 -0.90
CA SER A 573 -30.06 38.98 0.09
C SER A 573 -29.00 37.97 -0.35
N PHE A 574 -28.13 37.58 0.56
CA PHE A 574 -27.17 36.50 0.35
C PHE A 574 -27.73 35.12 0.75
N THR A 575 -29.03 35.05 1.09
CA THR A 575 -29.70 33.79 1.43
C THR A 575 -29.63 32.83 0.23
N ASN A 576 -29.25 31.59 0.48
CA ASN A 576 -29.06 30.52 -0.51
C ASN A 576 -27.95 30.77 -1.57
N THR A 577 -27.06 31.74 -1.37
CA THR A 577 -25.91 31.99 -2.25
C THR A 577 -24.68 31.17 -1.88
N GLY A 578 -24.68 30.52 -0.72
CA GLY A 578 -23.51 29.87 -0.11
C GLY A 578 -22.71 30.80 0.80
N ALA A 579 -23.04 32.10 0.87
CA ALA A 579 -22.47 33.04 1.82
C ALA A 579 -23.37 33.21 3.03
N ASP A 580 -22.80 33.68 4.16
CA ASP A 580 -23.47 33.93 5.43
C ASP A 580 -23.05 35.31 5.97
N GLY A 581 -24.00 36.05 6.58
CA GLY A 581 -23.78 37.42 7.09
C GLY A 581 -24.11 38.50 6.06
N ASP A 582 -23.51 39.70 6.23
CA ASP A 582 -23.70 40.87 5.39
C ASP A 582 -22.38 41.34 4.74
N PRO A 583 -21.93 40.71 3.69
CA PRO A 583 -20.67 41.04 3.03
C PRO A 583 -20.65 42.43 2.38
N ALA A 584 -21.82 43.09 2.20
CA ALA A 584 -21.88 44.47 1.66
C ALA A 584 -21.20 45.49 2.60
N LYS A 585 -21.05 45.16 3.84
CA LYS A 585 -20.34 45.97 4.88
C LYS A 585 -18.82 45.71 4.91
N ALA A 586 -18.31 44.81 4.09
CA ALA A 586 -16.87 44.55 4.00
C ALA A 586 -16.11 45.76 3.39
N SER A 587 -14.88 45.94 3.89
CA SER A 587 -13.98 46.95 3.33
C SER A 587 -12.52 46.55 3.45
N ALA A 588 -11.66 47.09 2.59
CA ALA A 588 -10.22 46.85 2.65
C ALA A 588 -9.59 47.38 3.97
N ALA A 589 -10.11 48.50 4.50
CA ALA A 589 -9.64 49.05 5.79
C ALA A 589 -9.93 48.10 6.96
N ARG A 590 -11.11 47.48 7.01
CA ARG A 590 -11.42 46.41 7.96
C ARG A 590 -10.52 45.22 7.74
N GLY A 591 -10.29 44.83 6.48
CA GLY A 591 -9.44 43.72 6.07
C GLY A 591 -8.01 43.86 6.58
N GLU A 592 -7.40 45.04 6.49
CA GLU A 592 -6.06 45.33 7.00
C GLU A 592 -5.96 45.05 8.50
N ILE A 593 -6.93 45.50 9.29
CA ILE A 593 -6.94 45.27 10.72
C ILE A 593 -7.15 43.77 11.02
N LEU A 594 -8.10 43.11 10.38
CA LEU A 594 -8.43 41.71 10.60
C LEU A 594 -7.24 40.79 10.25
N VAL A 595 -6.58 41.04 9.12
CA VAL A 595 -5.37 40.33 8.70
C VAL A 595 -4.23 40.52 9.70
N ASN A 596 -4.00 41.75 10.17
CA ASN A 596 -2.98 42.01 11.19
C ASN A 596 -3.27 41.33 12.54
N LEU A 597 -4.52 41.24 12.95
CA LEU A 597 -4.91 40.52 14.17
C LEU A 597 -4.53 39.04 14.09
N LYS A 598 -4.87 38.33 13.00
CA LYS A 598 -4.54 36.91 12.84
C LYS A 598 -3.04 36.67 12.69
N ILE A 599 -2.28 37.54 12.01
CA ILE A 599 -0.82 37.50 11.93
C ILE A 599 -0.20 37.61 13.33
N ASN A 600 -0.64 38.60 14.11
CA ASN A 600 -0.12 38.81 15.47
C ASN A 600 -0.43 37.63 16.41
N ALA A 601 -1.60 36.99 16.27
CA ALA A 601 -1.95 35.81 17.04
C ALA A 601 -1.02 34.63 16.69
N ALA A 602 -0.81 34.37 15.42
CA ALA A 602 0.11 33.32 14.96
C ALA A 602 1.55 33.55 15.43
N VAL A 603 2.08 34.77 15.29
CA VAL A 603 3.45 35.09 15.74
C VAL A 603 3.60 34.88 17.25
N ARG A 604 2.61 35.28 18.06
CA ARG A 604 2.63 35.02 19.51
C ARG A 604 2.65 33.54 19.84
N GLU A 605 1.78 32.76 19.19
CA GLU A 605 1.69 31.32 19.41
C GLU A 605 2.99 30.59 19.02
N ILE A 606 3.55 30.90 17.86
CA ILE A 606 4.81 30.30 17.38
C ILE A 606 5.95 30.66 18.33
N ARG A 607 6.10 31.93 18.72
CA ARG A 607 7.11 32.36 19.70
C ARG A 607 7.00 31.68 21.05
N LYS A 608 5.76 31.45 21.54
CA LYS A 608 5.50 30.68 22.75
C LYS A 608 5.97 29.23 22.62
N GLY A 609 5.76 28.62 21.45
CA GLY A 609 6.29 27.29 21.13
C GLY A 609 7.81 27.22 21.24
N PHE A 610 8.53 28.26 20.78
CA PHE A 610 10.01 28.34 20.95
C PHE A 610 10.44 28.45 22.40
N ALA A 611 9.79 29.28 23.20
CA ALA A 611 10.13 29.44 24.62
C ALA A 611 10.03 28.11 25.39
N GLN A 612 9.04 27.29 25.04
CA GLN A 612 8.88 25.95 25.62
C GLN A 612 9.97 24.96 25.18
N MET A 613 10.58 25.13 24.00
CA MET A 613 11.74 24.33 23.57
C MET A 613 12.99 24.67 24.41
N ALA A 614 13.25 25.96 24.63
CA ALA A 614 14.41 26.42 25.39
C ALA A 614 14.34 26.03 26.89
N ALA A 615 13.14 25.84 27.42
CA ALA A 615 12.91 25.47 28.83
C ALA A 615 12.93 23.96 29.11
N SER A 616 13.04 23.09 28.10
CA SER A 616 13.06 21.63 28.28
C SER A 616 14.49 21.12 28.56
N PRO A 617 14.77 20.44 29.70
CA PRO A 617 16.14 20.07 30.13
C PRO A 617 16.88 19.07 29.25
N ALA A 618 16.27 18.52 28.22
CA ALA A 618 16.82 17.45 27.39
C ALA A 618 17.86 17.91 26.34
N ILE A 619 18.17 19.21 26.19
CA ILE A 619 19.04 19.74 25.12
C ILE A 619 20.36 20.31 25.64
N VAL A 620 20.59 20.36 26.95
CA VAL A 620 21.84 20.92 27.56
C VAL A 620 22.88 19.82 27.83
N GLY A 621 23.18 18.97 26.89
CA GLY A 621 24.15 17.91 27.16
C GLY A 621 24.75 17.15 25.96
N ARG A 622 25.15 17.82 24.89
CA ARG A 622 26.19 17.33 23.98
C ARG A 622 26.85 18.48 23.24
N ARG A 623 28.06 18.89 23.74
CA ARG A 623 29.01 19.62 22.89
C ARG A 623 29.40 18.69 21.72
N PRO A 624 29.59 19.23 20.50
CA PRO A 624 30.10 18.40 19.40
C PRO A 624 31.54 18.00 19.75
N GLU A 625 31.84 16.72 19.81
CA GLU A 625 33.20 16.20 19.82
C GLU A 625 33.88 16.57 18.52
N THR A 626 34.91 17.39 18.61
CA THR A 626 35.82 17.68 17.53
C THR A 626 36.66 16.43 17.25
N TYR A 627 36.34 15.73 16.18
CA TYR A 627 37.24 14.72 15.63
C TYR A 627 38.40 15.43 14.93
N ALA A 628 39.55 15.43 15.58
CA ALA A 628 40.82 15.78 14.97
C ALA A 628 41.19 14.70 13.94
N ILE A 629 41.35 15.10 12.70
CA ILE A 629 41.99 14.29 11.66
C ILE A 629 43.48 14.56 11.80
N SER A 630 44.25 13.55 12.22
CA SER A 630 45.70 13.53 12.09
C SER A 630 46.13 13.02 10.71
N PRO A 631 47.29 13.39 10.20
CA PRO A 631 47.63 13.55 8.78
C PRO A 631 47.72 12.28 7.96
#